data_d9a85bb4d091f0908d2600f4e40e4de5
#
_entry.id   d9a85bb4d091f0908d2600f4e40e4de5
#
_cell.length_a   1.000
_cell.length_b   1.000
_cell.length_c   1.000
_cell.angle_alpha   90.00
_cell.angle_beta   90.00
_cell.angle_gamma   90.00
#
_symmetry.space_group_name_H-M   'P 1'
#
loop_
_entity.id
_entity.type
_entity.pdbx_description
1 polymer ?
#
loop_
_entity_poly.entity_id
_entity_poly.type
_entity_poly.pdbx_seq_one_letter_code
_entity_poly.pdbx_strand_id
1 'polypeptide(L)'
;MVMSKILKIRNVGDYSQWVGHTDTHPLVSVIDYAEVSPVRHCLNNYSVYGIFFHDEANIDLAYGCGKYDYKEGTVICVAPGQIGGKEDNGELVKLTGWALLFHPDLLQGTALEKHIREYSFFDYRVNEALHMTDEEHDILVSLMRQIKDELQKKHDALQDAILVGYIELMLNFCQRFYNRQFITRKLVNSDMLMKFDQLLRDYYEEKIQLTSGMPTVQYCAAKLCMSANYFGDLIKKMTGDTASNYIRQNLIQRVKNELASGANISQVAYELGFEYPQHLNRMFKKFCGYTPTDYLKLIQKKPGC
;
A
#
# COMPACT_ATOMS: atom_id res chain seq x y z
N MET A 1 24.68 -1.68 23.40
CA MET A 1 23.60 -1.44 22.42
C MET A 1 24.29 -1.04 21.12
N VAL A 2 24.49 -1.99 20.20
CA VAL A 2 25.13 -1.72 18.90
C VAL A 2 24.04 -1.00 18.08
N MET A 3 24.25 0.26 17.77
CA MET A 3 23.37 0.97 16.82
C MET A 3 23.45 0.23 15.49
N SER A 4 22.36 -0.36 15.04
CA SER A 4 22.26 -0.97 13.71
C SER A 4 22.55 0.09 12.66
N LYS A 5 23.62 -0.10 11.90
CA LYS A 5 24.06 0.84 10.88
C LYS A 5 23.09 0.74 9.70
N ILE A 6 22.30 1.79 9.45
CA ILE A 6 21.45 1.87 8.27
C ILE A 6 22.33 2.15 7.05
N LEU A 7 22.32 1.25 6.08
CA LEU A 7 23.01 1.41 4.81
C LEU A 7 22.24 2.40 3.93
N LYS A 8 22.94 3.41 3.39
CA LYS A 8 22.34 4.40 2.50
C LYS A 8 22.52 3.95 1.05
N ILE A 9 21.43 3.58 0.41
CA ILE A 9 21.38 3.20 -1.02
C ILE A 9 21.06 4.46 -1.83
N ARG A 10 22.08 5.23 -2.22
CA ARG A 10 21.95 6.49 -2.96
C ARG A 10 21.78 6.27 -4.46
N ASN A 11 22.37 5.19 -4.97
CA ASN A 11 22.33 4.75 -6.36
C ASN A 11 22.28 3.22 -6.40
N VAL A 12 22.07 2.65 -7.57
CA VAL A 12 21.97 1.18 -7.72
C VAL A 12 23.26 0.48 -7.29
N GLY A 13 24.42 1.07 -7.55
CA GLY A 13 25.72 0.51 -7.21
C GLY A 13 25.97 0.36 -5.73
N ASP A 14 25.38 1.20 -4.85
CA ASP A 14 25.49 1.04 -3.39
C ASP A 14 24.89 -0.30 -2.93
N TYR A 15 23.77 -0.69 -3.52
CA TYR A 15 23.11 -1.97 -3.22
C TYR A 15 23.89 -3.14 -3.84
N SER A 16 24.29 -3.01 -5.10
CA SER A 16 25.04 -4.02 -5.83
C SER A 16 26.37 -4.36 -5.14
N GLN A 17 27.08 -3.34 -4.67
CA GLN A 17 28.30 -3.52 -3.89
C GLN A 17 28.04 -4.28 -2.57
N TRP A 18 26.93 -3.99 -1.90
CA TRP A 18 26.59 -4.68 -0.65
C TRP A 18 26.34 -6.17 -0.87
N VAL A 19 25.68 -6.57 -1.98
CA VAL A 19 25.43 -7.98 -2.29
C VAL A 19 26.59 -8.64 -3.07
N GLY A 20 27.62 -7.90 -3.44
CA GLY A 20 28.77 -8.42 -4.22
C GLY A 20 28.48 -8.59 -5.71
N HIS A 21 27.55 -7.81 -6.26
CA HIS A 21 27.24 -7.73 -7.69
C HIS A 21 27.97 -6.56 -8.36
N THR A 22 28.23 -6.68 -9.66
CA THR A 22 28.84 -5.60 -10.48
C THR A 22 27.86 -5.16 -11.53
N ASP A 23 27.48 -3.87 -11.49
CA ASP A 23 26.58 -3.26 -12.45
C ASP A 23 27.26 -2.94 -13.76
N THR A 24 26.50 -3.05 -14.85
CA THR A 24 26.90 -2.62 -16.20
C THR A 24 26.26 -1.29 -16.62
N HIS A 25 25.26 -0.82 -15.87
CA HIS A 25 24.52 0.41 -16.12
C HIS A 25 24.46 1.31 -14.89
N PRO A 26 24.64 2.63 -14.99
CA PRO A 26 24.71 3.50 -13.81
C PRO A 26 23.37 3.71 -13.10
N LEU A 27 22.24 3.53 -13.80
CA LEU A 27 20.90 3.85 -13.30
C LEU A 27 20.00 2.63 -13.12
N VAL A 28 20.40 1.46 -13.58
CA VAL A 28 19.61 0.20 -13.45
C VAL A 28 20.51 -0.94 -13.03
N SER A 29 20.06 -1.75 -12.10
CA SER A 29 20.70 -3.00 -11.69
C SER A 29 19.66 -4.13 -11.63
N VAL A 30 19.98 -5.27 -12.19
CA VAL A 30 19.24 -6.53 -12.05
C VAL A 30 20.16 -7.58 -11.45
N ILE A 31 19.76 -8.10 -10.30
CA ILE A 31 20.55 -9.05 -9.53
C ILE A 31 19.79 -10.35 -9.43
N ASP A 32 20.41 -11.44 -9.89
CA ASP A 32 20.01 -12.80 -9.59
C ASP A 32 20.71 -13.22 -8.29
N TYR A 33 19.96 -13.43 -7.22
CA TYR A 33 20.53 -13.81 -5.93
C TYR A 33 21.16 -15.19 -5.94
N ALA A 34 20.89 -16.03 -6.94
CA ALA A 34 21.61 -17.29 -7.12
C ALA A 34 23.10 -17.08 -7.43
N GLU A 35 23.46 -15.94 -8.05
CA GLU A 35 24.82 -15.61 -8.47
C GLU A 35 25.64 -14.87 -7.40
N VAL A 36 25.03 -14.46 -6.27
CA VAL A 36 25.72 -13.68 -5.23
C VAL A 36 26.00 -14.53 -3.99
N SER A 37 27.03 -14.15 -3.24
CA SER A 37 27.41 -14.79 -1.99
C SER A 37 26.44 -14.44 -0.87
N PRO A 38 26.36 -15.26 0.21
CA PRO A 38 25.59 -14.93 1.39
C PRO A 38 26.02 -13.56 1.99
N VAL A 39 25.05 -12.75 2.39
CA VAL A 39 25.25 -11.42 2.96
C VAL A 39 24.70 -11.34 4.39
N ARG A 40 25.13 -10.36 5.17
CA ARG A 40 24.49 -10.03 6.44
C ARG A 40 23.25 -9.19 6.19
N HIS A 41 22.22 -9.37 7.01
CA HIS A 41 21.08 -8.47 7.00
C HIS A 41 21.50 -7.02 7.25
N CYS A 42 20.79 -6.07 6.63
CA CYS A 42 21.00 -4.66 6.82
C CYS A 42 19.66 -3.91 6.65
N LEU A 43 19.46 -2.87 7.46
CA LEU A 43 18.45 -1.88 7.17
C LEU A 43 18.99 -0.94 6.09
N ASN A 44 18.23 -0.75 5.04
CA ASN A 44 18.57 0.04 3.87
C ASN A 44 17.66 1.27 3.78
N ASN A 45 18.24 2.46 3.63
CA ASN A 45 17.52 3.69 3.29
C ASN A 45 17.70 3.92 1.79
N TYR A 46 16.63 3.76 1.04
CA TYR A 46 16.64 3.78 -0.42
C TYR A 46 16.44 5.19 -0.97
N SER A 47 17.31 5.62 -1.89
CA SER A 47 17.09 6.78 -2.78
C SER A 47 16.72 6.32 -4.20
N VAL A 48 16.54 5.04 -4.41
CA VAL A 48 16.19 4.38 -5.67
C VAL A 48 14.88 3.61 -5.52
N TYR A 49 14.22 3.30 -6.61
CA TYR A 49 13.15 2.31 -6.64
C TYR A 49 13.74 0.90 -6.60
N GLY A 50 13.06 -0.03 -5.93
CA GLY A 50 13.45 -1.43 -5.89
C GLY A 50 12.23 -2.34 -5.99
N ILE A 51 12.38 -3.45 -6.74
CA ILE A 51 11.42 -4.54 -6.82
C ILE A 51 12.18 -5.81 -6.47
N PHE A 52 11.79 -6.45 -5.37
CA PHE A 52 12.47 -7.62 -4.81
C PHE A 52 11.57 -8.83 -4.89
N PHE A 53 12.04 -9.89 -5.54
CA PHE A 53 11.38 -11.20 -5.59
C PHE A 53 12.07 -12.13 -4.61
N HIS A 54 11.29 -12.84 -3.82
CA HIS A 54 11.77 -13.84 -2.89
C HIS A 54 11.15 -15.19 -3.23
N ASP A 55 11.99 -16.17 -3.56
CA ASP A 55 11.54 -17.52 -3.94
C ASP A 55 11.24 -18.42 -2.73
N GLU A 56 11.75 -18.10 -1.55
CA GLU A 56 11.56 -18.88 -0.33
C GLU A 56 10.88 -18.07 0.79
N ALA A 57 10.04 -18.77 1.57
CA ALA A 57 9.28 -18.26 2.70
C ALA A 57 10.13 -17.90 3.95
N ASN A 58 11.45 -17.97 3.88
CA ASN A 58 12.38 -17.86 5.02
C ASN A 58 12.61 -16.45 5.56
N ILE A 59 11.76 -15.49 5.23
CA ILE A 59 11.87 -14.16 5.81
C ILE A 59 10.86 -14.02 6.93
N ASP A 60 11.33 -14.23 8.16
CA ASP A 60 10.61 -13.88 9.39
C ASP A 60 10.48 -12.34 9.47
N LEU A 61 9.64 -11.78 8.61
CA LEU A 61 9.30 -10.36 8.60
C LEU A 61 8.16 -10.15 9.59
N ALA A 62 8.53 -10.04 10.86
CA ALA A 62 7.61 -9.61 11.90
C ALA A 62 7.35 -8.10 11.75
N TYR A 63 6.27 -7.75 11.07
CA TYR A 63 5.72 -6.39 11.07
C TYR A 63 4.23 -6.43 11.39
N GLY A 64 3.84 -5.81 12.51
CA GLY A 64 2.44 -5.63 12.88
C GLY A 64 1.75 -6.86 13.51
N CYS A 65 0.49 -6.73 13.87
CA CYS A 65 -0.31 -7.62 14.71
C CYS A 65 -0.76 -8.94 14.07
N GLY A 66 -0.06 -9.52 13.11
CA GLY A 66 -0.44 -10.79 12.47
C GLY A 66 0.75 -11.58 11.95
N LYS A 67 0.76 -12.89 12.21
CA LYS A 67 1.61 -13.84 11.50
C LYS A 67 1.05 -13.98 10.09
N TYR A 68 1.80 -13.51 9.08
CA TYR A 68 1.48 -13.80 7.69
C TYR A 68 2.27 -15.02 7.23
N ASP A 69 1.55 -15.96 6.62
CA ASP A 69 2.10 -17.10 5.90
C ASP A 69 2.72 -16.58 4.59
N TYR A 70 4.02 -16.23 4.62
CA TYR A 70 4.77 -16.01 3.40
C TYR A 70 5.02 -17.37 2.75
N LYS A 71 4.35 -17.62 1.64
CA LYS A 71 4.65 -18.74 0.75
C LYS A 71 5.62 -18.27 -0.32
N GLU A 72 6.27 -19.23 -0.97
CA GLU A 72 7.11 -19.04 -2.16
C GLU A 72 6.51 -18.01 -3.13
N GLY A 73 7.35 -17.18 -3.73
CA GLY A 73 6.91 -16.23 -4.76
C GLY A 73 6.31 -14.93 -4.24
N THR A 74 7.01 -14.19 -3.37
CA THR A 74 6.56 -12.86 -2.94
C THR A 74 7.32 -11.73 -3.62
N VAL A 75 6.61 -10.61 -3.90
CA VAL A 75 7.21 -9.36 -4.40
C VAL A 75 7.04 -8.26 -3.37
N ILE A 76 8.14 -7.56 -3.11
CA ILE A 76 8.18 -6.35 -2.29
C ILE A 76 8.68 -5.20 -3.15
N CYS A 77 7.97 -4.07 -3.14
CA CYS A 77 8.36 -2.85 -3.84
C CYS A 77 8.77 -1.77 -2.84
N VAL A 78 9.83 -1.04 -3.15
CA VAL A 78 10.27 0.12 -2.35
C VAL A 78 10.45 1.34 -3.24
N ALA A 79 10.13 2.52 -2.70
CA ALA A 79 10.32 3.81 -3.35
C ALA A 79 11.45 4.61 -2.68
N PRO A 80 11.99 5.64 -3.35
CA PRO A 80 12.93 6.58 -2.74
C PRO A 80 12.37 7.20 -1.44
N GLY A 81 13.23 7.26 -0.42
CA GLY A 81 12.89 7.77 0.92
C GLY A 81 12.43 6.71 1.91
N GLN A 82 12.21 5.48 1.48
CA GLN A 82 11.78 4.40 2.36
C GLN A 82 12.96 3.68 3.01
N ILE A 83 12.70 3.11 4.19
CA ILE A 83 13.64 2.22 4.89
C ILE A 83 13.05 0.81 4.80
N GLY A 84 13.84 -0.13 4.29
CA GLY A 84 13.49 -1.55 4.20
C GLY A 84 14.66 -2.45 4.60
N GLY A 85 14.40 -3.76 4.65
CA GLY A 85 15.39 -4.75 5.07
C GLY A 85 15.16 -5.23 6.50
N LYS A 86 16.17 -5.90 7.07
CA LYS A 86 16.11 -6.49 8.42
C LYS A 86 17.35 -6.07 9.20
N GLU A 87 17.22 -5.90 10.50
CA GLU A 87 18.38 -5.64 11.37
C GLU A 87 19.37 -6.80 11.32
N ASP A 88 20.66 -6.46 11.35
CA ASP A 88 21.75 -7.43 11.36
C ASP A 88 21.73 -8.22 12.70
N ASN A 89 21.48 -9.51 12.60
CA ASN A 89 21.56 -10.46 13.73
C ASN A 89 22.94 -11.17 13.83
N GLY A 90 23.88 -10.77 12.96
CA GLY A 90 25.24 -11.36 12.91
C GLY A 90 25.36 -12.59 12.03
N GLU A 91 24.28 -13.10 11.45
CA GLU A 91 24.28 -14.30 10.61
C GLU A 91 24.37 -13.93 9.11
N LEU A 92 25.03 -14.81 8.35
CA LEU A 92 25.03 -14.73 6.89
C LEU A 92 23.78 -15.41 6.34
N VAL A 93 23.09 -14.73 5.46
CA VAL A 93 21.87 -15.22 4.80
C VAL A 93 22.10 -15.35 3.30
N LYS A 94 21.79 -16.50 2.76
CA LYS A 94 21.70 -16.69 1.30
C LYS A 94 20.37 -16.11 0.84
N LEU A 95 20.41 -15.05 0.07
CA LEU A 95 19.22 -14.49 -0.58
C LEU A 95 18.82 -15.39 -1.75
N THR A 96 17.51 -15.44 -2.04
CA THR A 96 16.93 -16.19 -3.16
C THR A 96 16.03 -15.29 -3.99
N GLY A 97 15.87 -15.60 -5.27
CA GLY A 97 15.07 -14.81 -6.19
C GLY A 97 15.84 -13.69 -6.88
N TRP A 98 15.18 -12.56 -7.11
CA TRP A 98 15.69 -11.49 -7.96
C TRP A 98 15.50 -10.11 -7.33
N ALA A 99 16.38 -9.16 -7.66
CA ALA A 99 16.19 -7.74 -7.39
C ALA A 99 16.34 -6.91 -8.67
N LEU A 100 15.41 -5.99 -8.88
CA LEU A 100 15.54 -4.89 -9.83
C LEU A 100 15.60 -3.60 -9.05
N LEU A 101 16.67 -2.81 -9.25
CA LEU A 101 16.79 -1.46 -8.73
C LEU A 101 16.93 -0.49 -9.90
N PHE A 102 16.29 0.68 -9.80
CA PHE A 102 16.46 1.74 -10.79
C PHE A 102 16.39 3.12 -10.14
N HIS A 103 17.27 4.00 -10.63
CA HIS A 103 17.37 5.37 -10.13
C HIS A 103 16.24 6.23 -10.74
N PRO A 104 15.66 7.20 -10.00
CA PRO A 104 14.67 8.12 -10.56
C PRO A 104 15.11 8.88 -11.81
N ASP A 105 16.39 9.16 -11.94
CA ASP A 105 16.93 9.87 -13.10
C ASP A 105 16.76 9.12 -14.44
N LEU A 106 16.65 7.78 -14.40
CA LEU A 106 16.31 6.98 -15.59
C LEU A 106 14.96 7.37 -16.18
N LEU A 107 14.04 7.83 -15.34
CA LEU A 107 12.68 8.13 -15.74
C LEU A 107 12.50 9.55 -16.29
N GLN A 108 13.51 10.41 -16.15
CA GLN A 108 13.42 11.83 -16.54
C GLN A 108 13.00 12.00 -18.01
N GLY A 109 11.96 12.79 -18.23
CA GLY A 109 11.39 13.05 -19.56
C GLY A 109 10.53 11.93 -20.14
N THR A 110 10.38 10.81 -19.46
CA THR A 110 9.53 9.69 -19.90
C THR A 110 8.09 9.84 -19.43
N ALA A 111 7.17 9.06 -20.03
CA ALA A 111 5.79 9.01 -19.55
C ALA A 111 5.71 8.43 -18.12
N LEU A 112 6.54 7.44 -17.81
CA LEU A 112 6.56 6.77 -16.51
C LEU A 112 6.94 7.73 -15.36
N GLU A 113 7.78 8.73 -15.58
CA GLU A 113 8.08 9.76 -14.57
C GLU A 113 6.81 10.42 -14.01
N LYS A 114 5.81 10.66 -14.87
CA LYS A 114 4.58 11.38 -14.50
C LYS A 114 3.62 10.52 -13.67
N HIS A 115 3.59 9.22 -13.92
CA HIS A 115 2.59 8.33 -13.31
C HIS A 115 3.17 7.21 -12.42
N ILE A 116 4.50 7.15 -12.21
CA ILE A 116 5.08 6.14 -11.32
C ILE A 116 4.50 6.20 -9.90
N ARG A 117 4.09 7.39 -9.44
CA ARG A 117 3.45 7.60 -8.15
C ARG A 117 2.01 7.07 -8.07
N GLU A 118 1.41 6.69 -9.18
CA GLU A 118 0.07 6.09 -9.24
C GLU A 118 0.10 4.60 -8.87
N TYR A 119 1.29 3.97 -8.91
CA TYR A 119 1.49 2.62 -8.42
C TYR A 119 1.55 2.62 -6.89
N SER A 120 0.38 2.54 -6.26
CA SER A 120 0.18 2.63 -4.79
C SER A 120 0.96 1.58 -4.00
N PHE A 121 1.31 0.45 -4.62
CA PHE A 121 2.03 -0.64 -3.96
C PHE A 121 3.48 -0.28 -3.57
N PHE A 122 4.04 0.80 -4.07
CA PHE A 122 5.30 1.33 -3.54
C PHE A 122 5.18 1.86 -2.10
N ASP A 123 3.98 2.22 -1.68
CA ASP A 123 3.70 2.70 -0.32
C ASP A 123 3.12 1.61 0.61
N TYR A 124 3.08 0.36 0.13
CA TYR A 124 2.62 -0.76 0.95
C TYR A 124 3.71 -1.19 1.94
N ARG A 125 3.26 -1.79 3.04
CA ARG A 125 4.19 -2.36 4.01
C ARG A 125 4.70 -3.72 3.53
N VAL A 126 5.82 -4.16 4.09
CA VAL A 126 6.41 -5.46 3.74
C VAL A 126 5.45 -6.63 3.98
N ASN A 127 4.61 -6.55 5.03
CA ASN A 127 3.56 -7.55 5.30
C ASN A 127 2.34 -7.46 4.35
N GLU A 128 2.35 -6.51 3.43
CA GLU A 128 1.35 -6.34 2.37
C GLU A 128 1.94 -6.75 1.01
N ALA A 129 2.95 -7.60 1.01
CA ALA A 129 3.63 -8.07 -0.18
C ALA A 129 2.67 -8.75 -1.17
N LEU A 130 3.02 -8.68 -2.44
CA LEU A 130 2.32 -9.42 -3.48
C LEU A 130 2.69 -10.90 -3.39
N HIS A 131 1.70 -11.77 -3.33
CA HIS A 131 1.88 -13.22 -3.47
C HIS A 131 1.54 -13.63 -4.90
N MET A 132 2.52 -14.18 -5.59
CA MET A 132 2.38 -14.61 -6.98
C MET A 132 1.86 -16.04 -7.07
N THR A 133 1.19 -16.36 -8.17
CA THR A 133 1.05 -17.75 -8.65
C THR A 133 2.30 -18.12 -9.42
N ASP A 134 2.49 -19.43 -9.69
CA ASP A 134 3.63 -19.91 -10.49
C ASP A 134 3.69 -19.24 -11.87
N GLU A 135 2.55 -19.07 -12.53
CA GLU A 135 2.45 -18.38 -13.83
C GLU A 135 2.86 -16.90 -13.73
N GLU A 136 2.43 -16.22 -12.67
CA GLU A 136 2.78 -14.81 -12.43
C GLU A 136 4.27 -14.65 -12.11
N HIS A 137 4.83 -15.58 -11.35
CA HIS A 137 6.27 -15.66 -11.07
C HIS A 137 7.07 -15.80 -12.36
N ASP A 138 6.71 -16.76 -13.22
CA ASP A 138 7.40 -16.99 -14.49
C ASP A 138 7.38 -15.76 -15.41
N ILE A 139 6.26 -15.04 -15.45
CA ILE A 139 6.15 -13.78 -16.21
C ILE A 139 7.17 -12.75 -15.71
N LEU A 140 7.21 -12.51 -14.39
CA LEU A 140 8.09 -11.49 -13.83
C LEU A 140 9.56 -11.88 -13.91
N VAL A 141 9.91 -13.16 -13.70
CA VAL A 141 11.28 -13.67 -13.88
C VAL A 141 11.71 -13.55 -15.34
N SER A 142 10.82 -13.83 -16.30
CA SER A 142 11.11 -13.63 -17.72
C SER A 142 11.45 -12.17 -18.03
N LEU A 143 10.72 -11.21 -17.47
CA LEU A 143 11.02 -9.78 -17.63
C LEU A 143 12.36 -9.39 -16.97
N MET A 144 12.68 -9.93 -15.78
CA MET A 144 13.98 -9.72 -15.14
C MET A 144 15.13 -10.18 -16.02
N ARG A 145 14.99 -11.36 -16.65
CA ARG A 145 16.00 -11.89 -17.58
C ARG A 145 16.15 -10.99 -18.80
N GLN A 146 15.04 -10.50 -19.38
CA GLN A 146 15.09 -9.61 -20.55
C GLN A 146 15.77 -8.28 -20.20
N ILE A 147 15.52 -7.69 -19.01
CA ILE A 147 16.22 -6.50 -18.56
C ILE A 147 17.71 -6.81 -18.36
N LYS A 148 18.05 -7.95 -17.71
CA LYS A 148 19.43 -8.38 -17.48
C LYS A 148 20.19 -8.55 -18.83
N ASP A 149 19.56 -9.19 -19.81
CA ASP A 149 20.14 -9.37 -21.14
C ASP A 149 20.32 -8.05 -21.87
N GLU A 150 19.39 -7.09 -21.72
CA GLU A 150 19.50 -5.74 -22.29
C GLU A 150 20.68 -4.97 -21.69
N LEU A 151 20.87 -5.07 -20.38
CA LEU A 151 22.00 -4.42 -19.67
C LEU A 151 23.38 -4.95 -20.09
N GLN A 152 23.46 -6.17 -20.65
CA GLN A 152 24.70 -6.75 -21.15
C GLN A 152 25.06 -6.31 -22.58
N LYS A 153 24.12 -5.71 -23.30
CA LYS A 153 24.37 -5.20 -24.65
C LYS A 153 25.24 -3.95 -24.62
N LYS A 154 25.87 -3.67 -25.74
CA LYS A 154 26.58 -2.42 -25.89
C LYS A 154 25.55 -1.27 -25.81
N HIS A 155 25.85 -0.30 -24.94
CA HIS A 155 24.99 0.87 -24.77
C HIS A 155 24.78 1.61 -26.10
N ASP A 156 23.51 1.94 -26.39
CA ASP A 156 23.08 2.74 -27.53
C ASP A 156 21.99 3.76 -27.13
N ALA A 157 21.55 4.58 -28.05
CA ALA A 157 20.61 5.65 -27.80
C ALA A 157 19.18 5.18 -27.43
N LEU A 158 18.85 3.90 -27.59
CA LEU A 158 17.52 3.32 -27.31
C LEU A 158 17.51 2.49 -26.04
N GLN A 159 18.66 2.13 -25.48
CA GLN A 159 18.75 1.24 -24.33
C GLN A 159 17.94 1.74 -23.13
N ASP A 160 18.06 3.02 -22.76
CA ASP A 160 17.30 3.60 -21.64
C ASP A 160 15.79 3.52 -21.91
N ALA A 161 15.34 3.81 -23.12
CA ALA A 161 13.93 3.72 -23.49
C ALA A 161 13.40 2.28 -23.43
N ILE A 162 14.19 1.30 -23.84
CA ILE A 162 13.86 -0.13 -23.75
C ILE A 162 13.76 -0.58 -22.31
N LEU A 163 14.75 -0.18 -21.47
CA LEU A 163 14.76 -0.50 -20.05
C LEU A 163 13.54 0.09 -19.33
N VAL A 164 13.20 1.37 -19.59
CA VAL A 164 11.99 2.00 -19.05
C VAL A 164 10.74 1.26 -19.50
N GLY A 165 10.65 0.82 -20.76
CA GLY A 165 9.53 0.03 -21.28
C GLY A 165 9.34 -1.30 -20.56
N TYR A 166 10.41 -2.03 -20.28
CA TYR A 166 10.38 -3.27 -19.50
C TYR A 166 9.97 -3.01 -18.05
N ILE A 167 10.51 -1.95 -17.42
CA ILE A 167 10.16 -1.57 -16.04
C ILE A 167 8.67 -1.23 -15.96
N GLU A 168 8.15 -0.41 -16.87
CA GLU A 168 6.73 -0.04 -16.90
C GLU A 168 5.84 -1.27 -17.10
N LEU A 169 6.21 -2.19 -18.00
CA LEU A 169 5.49 -3.44 -18.21
C LEU A 169 5.47 -4.30 -16.93
N MET A 170 6.60 -4.40 -16.22
CA MET A 170 6.69 -5.09 -14.94
C MET A 170 5.79 -4.47 -13.87
N LEU A 171 5.78 -3.14 -13.74
CA LEU A 171 4.93 -2.43 -12.81
C LEU A 171 3.43 -2.67 -13.11
N ASN A 172 3.06 -2.68 -14.39
CA ASN A 172 1.69 -2.99 -14.83
C ASN A 172 1.29 -4.43 -14.48
N PHE A 173 2.19 -5.41 -14.60
CA PHE A 173 1.93 -6.78 -14.15
C PHE A 173 1.77 -6.84 -12.63
N CYS A 174 2.65 -6.22 -11.86
CA CYS A 174 2.51 -6.12 -10.39
C CYS A 174 1.14 -5.53 -10.00
N GLN A 175 0.71 -4.45 -10.64
CA GLN A 175 -0.61 -3.85 -10.41
C GLN A 175 -1.76 -4.81 -10.72
N ARG A 176 -1.66 -5.56 -11.84
CA ARG A 176 -2.64 -6.60 -12.21
C ARG A 176 -2.72 -7.69 -11.14
N PHE A 177 -1.57 -8.16 -10.65
CA PHE A 177 -1.48 -9.24 -9.69
C PHE A 177 -1.96 -8.82 -8.31
N TYR A 178 -1.67 -7.60 -7.85
CA TYR A 178 -2.29 -7.03 -6.66
C TYR A 178 -3.82 -6.94 -6.80
N ASN A 179 -4.32 -6.51 -7.95
CA ASN A 179 -5.75 -6.48 -8.23
C ASN A 179 -6.39 -7.87 -8.12
N ARG A 180 -5.76 -8.91 -8.66
CA ARG A 180 -6.17 -10.32 -8.50
C ARG A 180 -6.15 -10.72 -7.03
N GLN A 181 -5.06 -10.42 -6.30
CA GLN A 181 -4.90 -10.77 -4.89
C GLN A 181 -6.02 -10.19 -4.02
N PHE A 182 -6.42 -8.93 -4.23
CA PHE A 182 -7.56 -8.34 -3.54
C PHE A 182 -8.89 -9.06 -3.82
N ILE A 183 -9.07 -9.58 -5.03
CA ILE A 183 -10.30 -10.31 -5.41
C ILE A 183 -10.32 -11.72 -4.84
N THR A 184 -9.22 -12.46 -4.94
CA THR A 184 -9.16 -13.89 -4.57
C THR A 184 -9.22 -14.12 -3.06
N ARG A 185 -8.83 -13.13 -2.24
CA ARG A 185 -8.92 -13.19 -0.76
C ARG A 185 -10.30 -12.82 -0.21
N LYS A 186 -11.40 -13.06 -0.95
CA LYS A 186 -12.76 -12.66 -0.57
C LYS A 186 -13.17 -13.05 0.85
N LEU A 187 -12.86 -14.25 1.33
CA LEU A 187 -13.23 -14.71 2.69
C LEU A 187 -12.48 -13.91 3.77
N VAL A 188 -11.17 -13.71 3.60
CA VAL A 188 -10.35 -12.90 4.52
C VAL A 188 -10.77 -11.43 4.44
N ASN A 189 -11.17 -10.97 3.26
CA ASN A 189 -11.60 -9.61 3.02
C ASN A 189 -12.99 -9.30 3.60
N SER A 190 -13.95 -10.27 3.58
CA SER A 190 -15.26 -10.08 4.24
C SER A 190 -15.10 -9.93 5.76
N ASP A 191 -14.20 -10.71 6.38
CA ASP A 191 -13.85 -10.58 7.79
C ASP A 191 -13.21 -9.21 8.08
N MET A 192 -12.38 -8.71 7.14
CA MET A 192 -11.76 -7.38 7.24
C MET A 192 -12.79 -6.25 7.18
N LEU A 193 -13.80 -6.35 6.30
CA LEU A 193 -14.88 -5.36 6.24
C LEU A 193 -15.70 -5.35 7.53
N MET A 194 -16.01 -6.54 8.08
CA MET A 194 -16.68 -6.63 9.39
C MET A 194 -15.85 -6.02 10.52
N LYS A 195 -14.52 -6.24 10.52
CA LYS A 195 -13.61 -5.61 11.50
C LYS A 195 -13.57 -4.09 11.33
N PHE A 196 -13.62 -3.60 10.10
CA PHE A 196 -13.68 -2.16 9.83
C PHE A 196 -14.99 -1.55 10.32
N ASP A 197 -16.13 -2.20 10.06
CA ASP A 197 -17.42 -1.75 10.58
C ASP A 197 -17.46 -1.78 12.11
N GLN A 198 -16.88 -2.79 12.74
CA GLN A 198 -16.77 -2.85 14.20
C GLN A 198 -15.88 -1.71 14.72
N LEU A 199 -14.73 -1.47 14.11
CA LEU A 199 -13.84 -0.35 14.47
C LEU A 199 -14.56 1.00 14.38
N LEU A 200 -15.39 1.22 13.37
CA LEU A 200 -16.18 2.45 13.24
C LEU A 200 -17.28 2.53 14.32
N ARG A 201 -17.86 1.39 14.75
CA ARG A 201 -18.80 1.36 15.89
C ARG A 201 -18.10 1.74 17.19
N ASP A 202 -17.01 1.05 17.51
CA ASP A 202 -16.22 1.24 18.74
C ASP A 202 -15.71 2.70 18.85
N TYR A 203 -15.26 3.29 17.72
CA TYR A 203 -14.79 4.68 17.68
C TYR A 203 -15.81 5.66 18.25
N TYR A 204 -17.09 5.52 17.92
CA TYR A 204 -18.16 6.39 18.38
C TYR A 204 -18.70 5.98 19.76
N GLU A 205 -18.69 4.69 20.11
CA GLU A 205 -19.06 4.20 21.44
C GLU A 205 -18.09 4.65 22.52
N GLU A 206 -16.78 4.61 22.20
CA GLU A 206 -15.70 5.11 23.07
C GLU A 206 -15.58 6.64 23.06
N LYS A 207 -16.42 7.33 22.29
CA LYS A 207 -16.48 8.79 22.17
C LYS A 207 -15.17 9.44 21.71
N ILE A 208 -14.34 8.72 20.94
CA ILE A 208 -13.07 9.22 20.43
C ILE A 208 -13.29 10.44 19.52
N GLN A 209 -14.42 10.50 18.80
CA GLN A 209 -14.78 11.63 17.94
C GLN A 209 -14.86 12.97 18.66
N LEU A 210 -15.11 13.00 19.96
CA LEU A 210 -15.21 14.25 20.73
C LEU A 210 -13.87 14.95 20.89
N THR A 211 -12.76 14.21 20.80
CA THR A 211 -11.39 14.75 20.93
C THR A 211 -10.63 14.75 19.59
N SER A 212 -10.92 13.78 18.72
CA SER A 212 -10.16 13.56 17.49
C SER A 212 -10.95 13.84 16.21
N GLY A 213 -12.22 14.25 16.32
CA GLY A 213 -13.11 14.46 15.18
C GLY A 213 -13.50 13.15 14.49
N MET A 214 -13.83 13.21 13.20
CA MET A 214 -14.17 12.02 12.42
C MET A 214 -12.97 11.08 12.27
N PRO A 215 -13.20 9.73 12.27
CA PRO A 215 -12.13 8.77 12.01
C PRO A 215 -11.54 8.99 10.61
N THR A 216 -10.19 9.00 10.54
CA THR A 216 -9.46 9.13 9.29
C THR A 216 -9.13 7.76 8.70
N VAL A 217 -8.90 7.70 7.38
CA VAL A 217 -8.40 6.48 6.72
C VAL A 217 -7.12 5.99 7.39
N GLN A 218 -6.23 6.93 7.73
CA GLN A 218 -4.95 6.62 8.37
C GLN A 218 -5.14 6.00 9.77
N TYR A 219 -6.06 6.53 10.58
CA TYR A 219 -6.42 5.95 11.87
C TYR A 219 -6.96 4.52 11.72
N CYS A 220 -7.93 4.33 10.82
CA CYS A 220 -8.55 3.01 10.60
C CYS A 220 -7.54 1.99 10.09
N ALA A 221 -6.72 2.36 9.13
CA ALA A 221 -5.65 1.52 8.60
C ALA A 221 -4.65 1.12 9.69
N ALA A 222 -4.20 2.08 10.51
CA ALA A 222 -3.27 1.81 11.61
C ALA A 222 -3.85 0.84 12.65
N LYS A 223 -5.13 1.00 13.01
CA LYS A 223 -5.83 0.09 13.94
C LYS A 223 -6.01 -1.33 13.38
N LEU A 224 -6.15 -1.44 12.06
CA LEU A 224 -6.22 -2.71 11.33
C LEU A 224 -4.85 -3.24 10.92
N CYS A 225 -3.75 -2.62 11.40
CA CYS A 225 -2.37 -3.00 11.13
C CYS A 225 -1.98 -2.95 9.63
N MET A 226 -2.58 -2.01 8.88
CA MET A 226 -2.34 -1.80 7.45
C MET A 226 -1.71 -0.44 7.16
N SER A 227 -1.06 -0.33 5.98
CA SER A 227 -0.77 0.98 5.39
C SER A 227 -2.06 1.66 4.90
N ALA A 228 -2.09 3.00 4.89
CA ALA A 228 -3.28 3.73 4.45
C ALA A 228 -3.60 3.46 2.97
N ASN A 229 -2.58 3.28 2.14
CA ASN A 229 -2.75 3.03 0.71
C ASN A 229 -3.27 1.61 0.46
N TYR A 230 -2.68 0.57 1.06
CA TYR A 230 -3.19 -0.79 0.95
C TYR A 230 -4.65 -0.90 1.44
N PHE A 231 -4.94 -0.32 2.62
CA PHE A 231 -6.30 -0.30 3.16
C PHE A 231 -7.28 0.44 2.23
N GLY A 232 -6.87 1.58 1.66
CA GLY A 232 -7.66 2.33 0.70
C GLY A 232 -8.00 1.54 -0.56
N ASP A 233 -7.01 0.86 -1.14
CA ASP A 233 -7.17 0.03 -2.34
C ASP A 233 -8.02 -1.21 -2.05
N LEU A 234 -7.80 -1.85 -0.89
CA LEU A 234 -8.59 -2.99 -0.43
C LEU A 234 -10.08 -2.62 -0.31
N ILE A 235 -10.41 -1.54 0.43
CA ILE A 235 -11.80 -1.09 0.60
C ILE A 235 -12.43 -0.72 -0.73
N LYS A 236 -11.71 0.02 -1.58
CA LYS A 236 -12.20 0.40 -2.92
C LYS A 236 -12.51 -0.83 -3.77
N LYS A 237 -11.67 -1.86 -3.69
CA LYS A 237 -11.86 -3.10 -4.45
C LYS A 237 -13.05 -3.92 -3.94
N MET A 238 -13.28 -3.92 -2.62
CA MET A 238 -14.36 -4.67 -1.98
C MET A 238 -15.72 -4.01 -2.14
N THR A 239 -15.78 -2.68 -2.01
CA THR A 239 -17.04 -1.93 -1.90
C THR A 239 -17.37 -1.13 -3.15
N GLY A 240 -16.40 -0.93 -4.06
CA GLY A 240 -16.50 -0.02 -5.20
C GLY A 240 -16.32 1.46 -4.83
N ASP A 241 -16.16 1.79 -3.54
CA ASP A 241 -16.03 3.17 -3.06
C ASP A 241 -14.73 3.37 -2.27
N THR A 242 -14.27 4.61 -2.16
CA THR A 242 -13.07 4.92 -1.40
C THR A 242 -13.30 4.71 0.10
N ALA A 243 -12.26 4.32 0.86
CA ALA A 243 -12.34 4.18 2.32
C ALA A 243 -12.83 5.48 3.00
N SER A 244 -12.43 6.64 2.48
CA SER A 244 -12.90 7.93 2.98
C SER A 244 -14.40 8.13 2.78
N ASN A 245 -14.95 7.73 1.64
CA ASN A 245 -16.39 7.80 1.38
C ASN A 245 -17.15 6.79 2.23
N TYR A 246 -16.63 5.58 2.40
CA TYR A 246 -17.21 4.56 3.26
C TYR A 246 -17.36 5.05 4.72
N ILE A 247 -16.31 5.66 5.28
CA ILE A 247 -16.36 6.29 6.62
C ILE A 247 -17.45 7.35 6.68
N ARG A 248 -17.54 8.22 5.66
CA ARG A 248 -18.56 9.27 5.63
C ARG A 248 -19.98 8.72 5.49
N GLN A 249 -20.18 7.66 4.69
CA GLN A 249 -21.49 6.99 4.56
C GLN A 249 -21.94 6.39 5.88
N ASN A 250 -21.01 5.73 6.62
CA ASN A 250 -21.29 5.21 7.95
C ASN A 250 -21.71 6.33 8.92
N LEU A 251 -21.00 7.45 8.91
CA LEU A 251 -21.33 8.62 9.71
C LEU A 251 -22.72 9.21 9.32
N ILE A 252 -23.01 9.34 8.03
CA ILE A 252 -24.33 9.81 7.57
C ILE A 252 -25.45 8.88 8.04
N GLN A 253 -25.23 7.58 8.05
CA GLN A 253 -26.24 6.64 8.56
C GLN A 253 -26.47 6.83 10.06
N ARG A 254 -25.41 7.09 10.85
CA ARG A 254 -25.55 7.45 12.28
C ARG A 254 -26.34 8.74 12.45
N VAL A 255 -26.02 9.79 11.70
CA VAL A 255 -26.78 11.06 11.71
C VAL A 255 -28.26 10.78 11.46
N LYS A 256 -28.60 9.97 10.46
CA LYS A 256 -30.01 9.65 10.17
C LYS A 256 -30.68 8.92 11.33
N ASN A 257 -30.00 7.99 11.98
CA ASN A 257 -30.52 7.24 13.11
C ASN A 257 -30.78 8.17 14.31
N GLU A 258 -29.83 9.04 14.67
CA GLU A 258 -29.97 10.01 15.77
C GLU A 258 -31.10 11.01 15.50
N LEU A 259 -31.18 11.53 14.30
CA LEU A 259 -32.26 12.44 13.91
C LEU A 259 -33.65 11.73 13.96
N ALA A 260 -33.71 10.48 13.56
CA ALA A 260 -34.94 9.69 13.61
C ALA A 260 -35.38 9.36 15.05
N SER A 261 -34.44 9.28 16.00
CA SER A 261 -34.74 9.11 17.44
C SER A 261 -35.19 10.41 18.14
N GLY A 262 -35.20 11.56 17.41
CA GLY A 262 -35.72 12.83 17.91
C GLY A 262 -34.65 13.81 18.40
N ALA A 263 -33.35 13.49 18.22
CA ALA A 263 -32.27 14.42 18.55
C ALA A 263 -32.28 15.64 17.62
N ASN A 264 -31.87 16.81 18.12
CA ASN A 264 -31.78 17.99 17.28
C ASN A 264 -30.44 18.04 16.49
N ILE A 265 -30.45 18.71 15.34
CA ILE A 265 -29.31 18.74 14.41
C ILE A 265 -28.02 19.25 15.05
N SER A 266 -28.10 20.25 15.91
CA SER A 266 -26.92 20.83 16.56
C SER A 266 -26.32 19.85 17.59
N GLN A 267 -27.19 19.20 18.37
CA GLN A 267 -26.77 18.17 19.31
C GLN A 267 -26.08 17.01 18.60
N VAL A 268 -26.72 16.47 17.53
CA VAL A 268 -26.13 15.40 16.72
C VAL A 268 -24.77 15.80 16.15
N ALA A 269 -24.65 17.04 15.67
CA ALA A 269 -23.37 17.54 15.16
C ALA A 269 -22.26 17.47 16.22
N TYR A 270 -22.49 17.99 17.40
CA TYR A 270 -21.50 17.99 18.50
C TYR A 270 -21.20 16.58 19.00
N GLU A 271 -22.21 15.74 19.19
CA GLU A 271 -22.04 14.34 19.62
C GLU A 271 -21.24 13.48 18.63
N LEU A 272 -21.31 13.82 17.35
CA LEU A 272 -20.54 13.14 16.29
C LEU A 272 -19.20 13.80 15.97
N GLY A 273 -18.78 14.78 16.80
CA GLY A 273 -17.45 15.37 16.73
C GLY A 273 -17.29 16.50 15.70
N PHE A 274 -18.38 17.10 15.25
CA PHE A 274 -18.29 18.30 14.42
C PHE A 274 -18.10 19.55 15.30
N GLU A 275 -17.13 20.35 14.95
CA GLU A 275 -16.88 21.63 15.63
C GLU A 275 -18.05 22.62 15.44
N TYR A 276 -18.70 22.59 14.26
CA TYR A 276 -19.84 23.43 13.91
C TYR A 276 -20.93 22.64 13.20
N PRO A 277 -22.22 22.82 13.57
CA PRO A 277 -23.36 22.13 12.92
C PRO A 277 -23.46 22.38 11.40
N GLN A 278 -22.96 23.49 10.91
CA GLN A 278 -22.91 23.81 9.48
C GLN A 278 -22.01 22.85 8.68
N HIS A 279 -20.97 22.28 9.30
CA HIS A 279 -20.13 21.28 8.65
C HIS A 279 -20.89 19.99 8.44
N LEU A 280 -21.66 19.55 9.43
CA LEU A 280 -22.58 18.43 9.28
C LEU A 280 -23.59 18.70 8.16
N ASN A 281 -24.26 19.86 8.16
CA ASN A 281 -25.26 20.22 7.14
C ASN A 281 -24.69 20.14 5.73
N ARG A 282 -23.47 20.69 5.52
CA ARG A 282 -22.78 20.65 4.20
C ARG A 282 -22.45 19.23 3.78
N MET A 283 -21.91 18.43 4.69
CA MET A 283 -21.57 17.04 4.41
C MET A 283 -22.80 16.21 4.11
N PHE A 284 -23.86 16.31 4.92
CA PHE A 284 -25.09 15.57 4.77
C PHE A 284 -25.77 15.93 3.41
N LYS A 285 -25.84 17.22 3.08
CA LYS A 285 -26.38 17.67 1.79
C LYS A 285 -25.55 17.12 0.61
N LYS A 286 -24.22 17.10 0.74
CA LYS A 286 -23.34 16.57 -0.30
C LYS A 286 -23.59 15.07 -0.57
N PHE A 287 -23.84 14.29 0.50
CA PHE A 287 -24.02 12.83 0.38
C PHE A 287 -25.46 12.41 0.11
N CYS A 288 -26.43 13.12 0.63
CA CYS A 288 -27.85 12.76 0.51
C CYS A 288 -28.60 13.56 -0.56
N GLY A 289 -28.03 14.68 -1.06
CA GLY A 289 -28.70 15.58 -2.00
C GLY A 289 -29.68 16.58 -1.33
N TYR A 290 -29.98 16.41 -0.05
CA TYR A 290 -30.91 17.24 0.75
C TYR A 290 -30.32 17.51 2.15
N THR A 291 -30.85 18.51 2.86
CA THR A 291 -30.36 18.88 4.20
C THR A 291 -30.89 17.96 5.30
N PRO A 292 -30.25 17.92 6.50
CA PRO A 292 -30.82 17.23 7.66
C PRO A 292 -32.23 17.70 8.01
N THR A 293 -32.52 18.98 7.85
CA THR A 293 -33.86 19.56 8.07
C THR A 293 -34.88 18.99 7.07
N ASP A 294 -34.50 18.86 5.80
CA ASP A 294 -35.37 18.25 4.80
C ASP A 294 -35.61 16.76 5.08
N TYR A 295 -34.56 16.06 5.55
CA TYR A 295 -34.68 14.67 5.98
C TYR A 295 -35.70 14.51 7.11
N LEU A 296 -35.64 15.35 8.15
CA LEU A 296 -36.62 15.33 9.25
C LEU A 296 -38.07 15.52 8.74
N LYS A 297 -38.27 16.46 7.81
CA LYS A 297 -39.61 16.65 7.17
C LYS A 297 -40.07 15.41 6.39
N LEU A 298 -39.15 14.70 5.75
CA LEU A 298 -39.45 13.49 4.99
C LEU A 298 -39.88 12.31 5.89
N ILE A 299 -39.18 12.12 7.03
CA ILE A 299 -39.54 11.03 7.94
C ILE A 299 -40.83 11.31 8.74
N GLN A 300 -41.11 12.59 9.06
CA GLN A 300 -42.36 13.00 9.71
C GLN A 300 -43.59 12.91 8.81
N LYS A 301 -43.39 12.95 7.48
CA LYS A 301 -44.48 12.81 6.49
C LYS A 301 -44.80 11.37 6.12
N LYS A 302 -44.04 10.36 6.57
CA LYS A 302 -44.42 8.96 6.44
C LYS A 302 -45.44 8.65 7.54
N PRO A 303 -46.76 8.45 7.22
CA PRO A 303 -47.70 7.96 8.20
C PRO A 303 -47.23 6.56 8.63
N GLY A 304 -47.26 6.28 9.92
CA GLY A 304 -46.89 4.99 10.46
C GLY A 304 -47.58 3.84 9.73
N CYS A 305 -46.80 2.79 9.41
CA CYS A 305 -47.36 1.45 9.28
C CYS A 305 -47.57 0.87 10.66
#